data_be0eb722e42c3fb2332e5b52e746182b
#
_entry.id   be0eb722e42c3fb2332e5b52e746182b
#
_cell.length_a   1.000
_cell.length_b   1.000
_cell.length_c   1.000
_cell.angle_alpha   90.00
_cell.angle_beta   90.00
_cell.angle_gamma   90.00
#
_symmetry.space_group_name_H-M   'P 1'
#
loop_
_entity.id
_entity.type
_entity.pdbx_description
1 polymer ?
#
loop_
_entity_poly.entity_id
_entity_poly.type
_entity_poly.pdbx_seq_one_letter_code
_entity_poly.pdbx_strand_id
1 'polypeptide(L)'
;MDMTWKAIIWHQFGAAIDMLDNALQACPEELWRERLYNGRSVQPEFAEFWYVGYHALFWLDFYLSESVEGFAPPAPFTLSELEAGMLPERVYTKAELQTYLEHGRNKCRARLETLNDAMLTRMRSDWPDMTVAGLLLYNMRHVQEHAAQLSLFLGQKVGSAPGWVAKAGSKGI
;
A
#
# COMPACT_ATOMS: atom_id res chain seq x y z
N MET A 1 -29.69 -9.04 2.49
CA MET A 1 -29.12 -8.44 1.26
C MET A 1 -27.76 -9.09 1.05
N ASP A 2 -27.63 -9.88 0.01
CA ASP A 2 -26.36 -10.58 -0.25
C ASP A 2 -25.32 -9.58 -0.74
N MET A 3 -24.19 -9.56 -0.07
CA MET A 3 -23.08 -8.67 -0.42
C MET A 3 -22.28 -9.27 -1.59
N THR A 4 -21.97 -8.46 -2.59
CA THR A 4 -21.15 -8.91 -3.72
C THR A 4 -19.71 -9.18 -3.27
N TRP A 5 -19.00 -10.08 -3.94
CA TRP A 5 -17.57 -10.33 -3.65
C TRP A 5 -16.73 -9.05 -3.79
N LYS A 6 -17.09 -8.13 -4.70
CA LYS A 6 -16.43 -6.83 -4.86
C LYS A 6 -16.50 -6.01 -3.57
N ALA A 7 -17.69 -5.93 -2.98
CA ALA A 7 -17.90 -5.24 -1.71
C ALA A 7 -17.14 -5.93 -0.56
N ILE A 8 -17.09 -7.27 -0.54
CA ILE A 8 -16.33 -8.03 0.46
C ILE A 8 -14.83 -7.71 0.36
N ILE A 9 -14.26 -7.77 -0.84
CA ILE A 9 -12.85 -7.44 -1.06
C ILE A 9 -12.58 -5.97 -0.71
N TRP A 10 -13.44 -5.04 -1.16
CA TRP A 10 -13.28 -3.64 -0.85
C TRP A 10 -13.32 -3.36 0.66
N HIS A 11 -14.26 -3.97 1.40
CA HIS A 11 -14.33 -3.78 2.85
C HIS A 11 -13.01 -4.11 3.55
N GLN A 12 -12.30 -5.13 3.09
CA GLN A 12 -11.04 -5.55 3.70
C GLN A 12 -9.83 -4.83 3.11
N PHE A 13 -9.76 -4.72 1.79
CA PHE A 13 -8.63 -4.04 1.15
C PHE A 13 -8.64 -2.54 1.46
N GLY A 14 -9.80 -1.90 1.36
CA GLY A 14 -9.95 -0.50 1.76
C GLY A 14 -9.62 -0.27 3.24
N ALA A 15 -9.98 -1.22 4.13
CA ALA A 15 -9.58 -1.15 5.54
C ALA A 15 -8.06 -1.20 5.74
N ALA A 16 -7.35 -2.04 4.97
CA ALA A 16 -5.89 -2.06 4.98
C ALA A 16 -5.28 -0.72 4.53
N ILE A 17 -5.86 -0.12 3.46
CA ILE A 17 -5.46 1.21 2.99
C ILE A 17 -5.76 2.29 4.04
N ASP A 18 -6.93 2.23 4.71
CA ASP A 18 -7.29 3.15 5.78
C ASP A 18 -6.34 3.03 6.98
N MET A 19 -5.90 1.83 7.32
CA MET A 19 -4.90 1.63 8.39
C MET A 19 -3.55 2.22 8.01
N LEU A 20 -3.12 2.09 6.75
CA LEU A 20 -1.90 2.73 6.25
C LEU A 20 -2.01 4.26 6.30
N ASP A 21 -3.15 4.81 5.86
CA ASP A 21 -3.44 6.25 5.92
C ASP A 21 -3.37 6.78 7.36
N ASN A 22 -4.05 6.10 8.29
CA ASN A 22 -4.04 6.46 9.69
C ASN A 22 -2.63 6.48 10.27
N ALA A 23 -1.78 5.52 9.91
CA ALA A 23 -0.39 5.49 10.36
C ALA A 23 0.43 6.64 9.78
N LEU A 24 0.30 6.94 8.47
CA LEU A 24 0.98 8.07 7.83
C LEU A 24 0.56 9.40 8.45
N GLN A 25 -0.74 9.59 8.70
CA GLN A 25 -1.27 10.81 9.32
C GLN A 25 -0.77 10.99 10.76
N ALA A 26 -0.76 9.92 11.54
CA ALA A 26 -0.40 9.96 12.96
C ALA A 26 1.11 10.14 13.21
N CYS A 27 1.96 9.95 12.21
CA CYS A 27 3.40 10.09 12.38
C CYS A 27 3.80 11.55 12.65
N PRO A 28 4.43 11.88 13.78
CA PRO A 28 5.03 13.20 13.99
C PRO A 28 6.17 13.47 13.00
N GLU A 29 6.40 14.74 12.69
CA GLU A 29 7.41 15.14 11.69
C GLU A 29 8.82 14.70 12.10
N GLU A 30 9.14 14.75 13.38
CA GLU A 30 10.44 14.32 13.93
C GLU A 30 10.70 12.82 13.78
N LEU A 31 9.65 12.00 13.62
CA LEU A 31 9.76 10.55 13.41
C LEU A 31 9.72 10.15 11.94
N TRP A 32 9.48 11.09 11.02
CA TRP A 32 9.30 10.80 9.61
C TRP A 32 10.49 10.09 8.97
N ARG A 33 11.71 10.39 9.45
CA ARG A 33 12.96 9.76 9.02
C ARG A 33 13.56 8.79 10.04
N GLU A 34 12.86 8.53 11.14
CA GLU A 34 13.31 7.52 12.10
C GLU A 34 13.14 6.11 11.55
N ARG A 35 14.05 5.23 11.93
CA ARG A 35 14.04 3.83 11.49
C ARG A 35 13.12 2.99 12.33
N LEU A 36 12.31 2.16 11.68
CA LEU A 36 11.43 1.19 12.35
C LEU A 36 12.23 0.10 13.07
N TYR A 37 13.36 -0.27 12.48
CA TYR A 37 14.23 -1.34 12.99
C TYR A 37 15.68 -1.13 12.58
N ASN A 38 16.59 -1.74 13.33
CA ASN A 38 18.02 -1.80 13.01
C ASN A 38 18.29 -3.10 12.23
N GLY A 39 18.12 -3.06 10.92
CA GLY A 39 18.39 -4.19 10.04
C GLY A 39 19.84 -4.22 9.55
N ARG A 40 20.26 -5.38 9.02
CA ARG A 40 21.54 -5.53 8.31
C ARG A 40 21.47 -5.05 6.85
N SER A 41 20.50 -4.18 6.54
CA SER A 41 20.39 -3.60 5.20
C SER A 41 21.63 -2.80 4.86
N VAL A 42 22.07 -2.89 3.62
CA VAL A 42 23.19 -2.10 3.09
C VAL A 42 22.89 -0.60 3.16
N GLN A 43 21.62 -0.23 3.07
CA GLN A 43 21.15 1.15 3.16
C GLN A 43 20.11 1.27 4.27
N PRO A 44 20.47 1.92 5.38
CA PRO A 44 19.59 2.07 6.55
C PRO A 44 18.31 2.87 6.26
N GLU A 45 18.30 3.69 5.23
CA GLU A 45 17.17 4.50 4.78
C GLU A 45 15.95 3.65 4.38
N PHE A 46 16.14 2.41 3.93
CA PHE A 46 15.05 1.47 3.65
C PHE A 46 14.20 1.11 4.87
N ALA A 47 14.71 1.35 6.08
CA ALA A 47 13.98 1.17 7.32
C ALA A 47 13.34 2.46 7.85
N GLU A 48 13.52 3.61 7.20
CA GLU A 48 12.91 4.87 7.64
C GLU A 48 11.39 4.84 7.46
N PHE A 49 10.66 5.49 8.37
CA PHE A 49 9.20 5.50 8.39
C PHE A 49 8.59 5.91 7.03
N TRP A 50 9.07 7.03 6.48
CA TRP A 50 8.61 7.53 5.17
C TRP A 50 8.83 6.52 4.04
N TYR A 51 10.00 5.84 4.06
CA TYR A 51 10.33 4.89 3.01
C TYR A 51 9.42 3.65 3.05
N VAL A 52 9.18 3.09 4.24
CA VAL A 52 8.25 1.96 4.41
C VAL A 52 6.84 2.34 3.94
N GLY A 53 6.39 3.57 4.23
CA GLY A 53 5.14 4.11 3.70
C GLY A 53 5.14 4.23 2.18
N TYR A 54 6.18 4.79 1.59
CA TYR A 54 6.36 4.90 0.14
C TYR A 54 6.39 3.52 -0.52
N HIS A 55 7.19 2.60 -0.01
CA HIS A 55 7.27 1.22 -0.48
C HIS A 55 5.90 0.55 -0.54
N ALA A 56 5.13 0.64 0.54
CA ALA A 56 3.78 0.09 0.57
C ALA A 56 2.87 0.67 -0.52
N LEU A 57 2.95 1.98 -0.76
CA LEU A 57 2.14 2.68 -1.76
C LEU A 57 2.58 2.37 -3.20
N PHE A 58 3.89 2.29 -3.44
CA PHE A 58 4.42 1.93 -4.75
C PHE A 58 3.93 0.54 -5.17
N TRP A 59 4.08 -0.45 -4.29
CA TRP A 59 3.66 -1.81 -4.59
C TRP A 59 2.14 -1.98 -4.61
N LEU A 60 1.39 -1.19 -3.81
CA LEU A 60 -0.06 -1.11 -3.93
C LEU A 60 -0.46 -0.73 -5.36
N ASP A 61 0.11 0.34 -5.88
CA ASP A 61 -0.17 0.86 -7.22
C ASP A 61 0.27 -0.13 -8.32
N PHE A 62 1.48 -0.65 -8.19
CA PHE A 62 2.07 -1.59 -9.16
C PHE A 62 1.23 -2.87 -9.32
N TYR A 63 0.86 -3.52 -8.21
CA TYR A 63 0.07 -4.76 -8.26
C TYR A 63 -1.37 -4.56 -8.72
N LEU A 64 -1.91 -3.36 -8.63
CA LEU A 64 -3.22 -3.02 -9.19
C LEU A 64 -3.20 -2.75 -10.69
N SER A 65 -2.02 -2.59 -11.28
CA SER A 65 -1.87 -2.38 -12.73
C SER A 65 -2.25 -3.63 -13.51
N GLU A 66 -2.80 -3.46 -14.71
CA GLU A 66 -3.18 -4.59 -15.57
C GLU A 66 -1.98 -5.27 -16.20
N SER A 67 -0.92 -4.52 -16.44
CA SER A 67 0.37 -4.98 -16.93
C SER A 67 1.47 -4.22 -16.21
N VAL A 68 2.63 -4.86 -16.07
CA VAL A 68 3.87 -4.21 -15.59
C VAL A 68 4.51 -3.38 -16.69
N GLU A 69 4.25 -3.72 -17.95
CA GLU A 69 4.75 -2.98 -19.09
C GLU A 69 4.09 -1.59 -19.15
N GLY A 70 4.94 -0.56 -19.22
CA GLY A 70 4.49 0.82 -19.27
C GLY A 70 3.98 1.38 -17.93
N PHE A 71 4.11 0.63 -16.82
CA PHE A 71 3.77 1.17 -15.51
C PHE A 71 4.63 2.40 -15.19
N ALA A 72 3.99 3.46 -14.71
CA ALA A 72 4.63 4.64 -14.16
C ALA A 72 3.81 5.12 -12.95
N PRO A 73 4.42 5.32 -11.79
CA PRO A 73 3.74 5.91 -10.66
C PRO A 73 3.40 7.39 -10.95
N PRO A 74 2.42 7.99 -10.27
CA PRO A 74 2.13 9.41 -10.44
C PRO A 74 3.32 10.27 -10.02
N ALA A 75 3.52 11.42 -10.65
CA ALA A 75 4.54 12.37 -10.22
C ALA A 75 4.27 12.84 -8.76
N PRO A 76 5.31 13.03 -7.94
CA PRO A 76 6.73 13.03 -8.24
C PRO A 76 7.44 11.68 -8.05
N PHE A 77 6.71 10.57 -7.88
CA PHE A 77 7.28 9.26 -7.59
C PHE A 77 7.99 8.66 -8.80
N THR A 78 9.01 7.85 -8.55
CA THR A 78 9.87 7.27 -9.58
C THR A 78 9.81 5.74 -9.54
N LEU A 79 10.47 5.09 -10.51
CA LEU A 79 10.55 3.63 -10.60
C LEU A 79 11.68 3.03 -9.74
N SER A 80 12.24 3.78 -8.78
CA SER A 80 13.36 3.34 -7.94
C SER A 80 13.11 2.01 -7.22
N GLU A 81 11.86 1.72 -6.84
CA GLU A 81 11.48 0.44 -6.21
C GLU A 81 11.70 -0.80 -7.10
N LEU A 82 11.77 -0.63 -8.42
CA LEU A 82 12.04 -1.72 -9.36
C LEU A 82 13.53 -1.99 -9.53
N GLU A 83 14.40 -1.13 -9.01
CA GLU A 83 15.85 -1.25 -9.08
C GLU A 83 16.42 -1.65 -7.72
N ALA A 84 16.97 -2.85 -7.62
CA ALA A 84 17.49 -3.38 -6.36
C ALA A 84 18.53 -2.44 -5.72
N GLY A 85 18.26 -1.99 -4.51
CA GLY A 85 19.14 -1.13 -3.73
C GLY A 85 19.10 0.34 -4.15
N MET A 86 18.18 0.77 -5.01
CA MET A 86 18.02 2.16 -5.38
C MET A 86 17.02 2.88 -4.45
N LEU A 87 17.44 4.01 -3.91
CA LEU A 87 16.56 4.92 -3.17
C LEU A 87 16.02 6.01 -4.10
N PRO A 88 14.85 6.58 -3.81
CA PRO A 88 14.42 7.84 -4.42
C PRO A 88 15.46 8.94 -4.21
N GLU A 89 15.55 9.88 -5.15
CA GLU A 89 16.51 11.00 -5.10
C GLU A 89 16.34 11.89 -3.85
N ARG A 90 15.16 11.86 -3.25
CA ARG A 90 14.84 12.63 -2.04
C ARG A 90 13.80 11.92 -1.17
N VAL A 91 13.72 12.36 0.07
CA VAL A 91 12.62 12.00 0.97
C VAL A 91 11.31 12.60 0.45
N TYR A 92 10.27 11.78 0.35
CA TYR A 92 8.92 12.26 0.05
C TYR A 92 8.25 12.80 1.32
N THR A 93 7.50 13.87 1.16
CA THR A 93 6.74 14.48 2.26
C THR A 93 5.50 13.66 2.61
N LYS A 94 4.97 13.87 3.82
CA LYS A 94 3.71 13.26 4.24
C LYS A 94 2.57 13.59 3.27
N ALA A 95 2.45 14.84 2.83
CA ALA A 95 1.41 15.28 1.90
C ALA A 95 1.51 14.57 0.54
N GLU A 96 2.74 14.35 0.05
CA GLU A 96 2.95 13.58 -1.19
C GLU A 96 2.51 12.13 -1.01
N LEU A 97 2.90 11.46 0.08
CA LEU A 97 2.47 10.09 0.33
C LEU A 97 0.95 9.98 0.53
N GLN A 98 0.30 10.95 1.16
CA GLN A 98 -1.16 10.99 1.26
C GLN A 98 -1.82 11.14 -0.12
N THR A 99 -1.27 11.96 -1.00
CA THR A 99 -1.74 12.08 -2.38
C THR A 99 -1.58 10.76 -3.14
N TYR A 100 -0.46 10.07 -2.95
CA TYR A 100 -0.23 8.76 -3.56
C TYR A 100 -1.17 7.69 -3.01
N LEU A 101 -1.45 7.72 -1.71
CA LEU A 101 -2.40 6.83 -1.07
C LEU A 101 -3.81 6.99 -1.67
N GLU A 102 -4.28 8.22 -1.88
CA GLU A 102 -5.57 8.46 -2.54
C GLU A 102 -5.59 7.99 -4.00
N HIS A 103 -4.48 8.14 -4.74
CA HIS A 103 -4.34 7.53 -6.05
C HIS A 103 -4.50 6.01 -5.98
N GLY A 104 -3.77 5.33 -5.10
CA GLY A 104 -3.86 3.88 -4.91
C GLY A 104 -5.25 3.42 -4.46
N ARG A 105 -5.91 4.18 -3.55
CA ARG A 105 -7.29 3.94 -3.11
C ARG A 105 -8.27 3.97 -4.27
N ASN A 106 -8.22 5.01 -5.09
CA ASN A 106 -9.09 5.18 -6.25
C ASN A 106 -8.84 4.12 -7.32
N LYS A 107 -7.57 3.78 -7.57
CA LYS A 107 -7.19 2.71 -8.49
C LYS A 107 -7.69 1.34 -8.02
N CYS A 108 -7.63 1.05 -6.72
CA CYS A 108 -8.17 -0.18 -6.15
C CYS A 108 -9.68 -0.29 -6.39
N ARG A 109 -10.44 0.75 -6.14
CA ARG A 109 -11.88 0.80 -6.42
C ARG A 109 -12.18 0.56 -7.90
N ALA A 110 -11.55 1.35 -8.77
CA ALA A 110 -11.75 1.25 -10.21
C ALA A 110 -11.40 -0.17 -10.72
N ARG A 111 -10.33 -0.76 -10.19
CA ARG A 111 -9.94 -2.14 -10.53
C ARG A 111 -11.01 -3.15 -10.12
N LEU A 112 -11.54 -3.05 -8.92
CA LEU A 112 -12.61 -3.95 -8.44
C LEU A 112 -13.89 -3.80 -9.27
N GLU A 113 -14.25 -2.59 -9.70
CA GLU A 113 -15.43 -2.34 -10.53
C GLU A 113 -15.34 -3.02 -11.90
N THR A 114 -14.14 -3.03 -12.52
CA THR A 114 -13.93 -3.61 -13.86
C THR A 114 -13.82 -5.13 -13.88
N LEU A 115 -13.50 -5.77 -12.75
CA LEU A 115 -13.34 -7.22 -12.66
C LEU A 115 -14.70 -7.96 -12.75
N ASN A 116 -14.67 -9.14 -13.33
CA ASN A 116 -15.76 -10.11 -13.30
C ASN A 116 -15.24 -11.48 -12.84
N ASP A 117 -16.16 -12.42 -12.59
CA ASP A 117 -15.83 -13.73 -12.01
C ASP A 117 -14.82 -14.51 -12.87
N ALA A 118 -14.96 -14.46 -14.20
CA ALA A 118 -14.03 -15.14 -15.11
C ALA A 118 -12.61 -14.54 -15.07
N MET A 119 -12.50 -13.24 -14.81
CA MET A 119 -11.20 -12.57 -14.68
C MET A 119 -10.49 -12.94 -13.38
N LEU A 120 -11.21 -13.20 -12.29
CA LEU A 120 -10.62 -13.49 -10.98
C LEU A 120 -9.75 -14.74 -10.98
N THR A 121 -10.14 -15.77 -11.71
CA THR A 121 -9.43 -17.04 -11.81
C THR A 121 -8.35 -17.05 -12.90
N ARG A 122 -8.28 -15.99 -13.70
CA ARG A 122 -7.29 -15.86 -14.77
C ARG A 122 -5.89 -15.71 -14.18
N MET A 123 -4.95 -16.49 -14.69
CA MET A 123 -3.53 -16.33 -14.37
C MET A 123 -2.99 -15.02 -14.92
N ARG A 124 -2.13 -14.37 -14.17
CA ARG A 124 -1.43 -13.17 -14.62
C ARG A 124 -0.20 -13.57 -15.44
N SER A 125 -0.05 -12.98 -16.63
CA SER A 125 1.14 -13.21 -17.47
C SER A 125 2.43 -12.72 -16.80
N ASP A 126 2.34 -11.63 -16.06
CA ASP A 126 3.48 -10.99 -15.37
C ASP A 126 3.81 -11.68 -14.02
N TRP A 127 2.86 -12.47 -13.51
CA TRP A 127 2.93 -13.20 -12.25
C TRP A 127 2.38 -14.62 -12.44
N PRO A 128 3.14 -15.49 -13.13
CA PRO A 128 2.63 -16.76 -13.62
C PRO A 128 2.12 -17.71 -12.53
N ASP A 129 2.54 -17.51 -11.28
CA ASP A 129 2.10 -18.32 -10.14
C ASP A 129 0.89 -17.72 -9.40
N MET A 130 0.32 -16.63 -9.89
CA MET A 130 -0.81 -15.96 -9.24
C MET A 130 -1.96 -15.70 -10.18
N THR A 131 -3.18 -15.99 -9.71
CA THR A 131 -4.40 -15.51 -10.33
C THR A 131 -4.63 -14.03 -10.00
N VAL A 132 -5.53 -13.37 -10.73
CA VAL A 132 -5.93 -11.99 -10.42
C VAL A 132 -6.46 -11.88 -8.99
N ALA A 133 -7.30 -12.82 -8.55
CA ALA A 133 -7.79 -12.84 -7.15
C ALA A 133 -6.64 -13.05 -6.15
N GLY A 134 -5.71 -13.95 -6.46
CA GLY A 134 -4.52 -14.20 -5.64
C GLY A 134 -3.67 -12.93 -5.47
N LEU A 135 -3.45 -12.19 -6.56
CA LEU A 135 -2.67 -10.95 -6.53
C LEU A 135 -3.38 -9.83 -5.75
N LEU A 136 -4.72 -9.74 -5.83
CA LEU A 136 -5.48 -8.79 -5.00
C LEU A 136 -5.31 -9.08 -3.50
N LEU A 137 -5.41 -10.35 -3.10
CA LEU A 137 -5.22 -10.75 -1.71
C LEU A 137 -3.76 -10.57 -1.26
N TYR A 138 -2.80 -10.87 -2.12
CA TYR A 138 -1.38 -10.65 -1.86
C TYR A 138 -1.10 -9.16 -1.61
N ASN A 139 -1.59 -8.29 -2.49
CA ASN A 139 -1.43 -6.85 -2.37
C ASN A 139 -2.08 -6.30 -1.10
N MET A 140 -3.31 -6.73 -0.79
CA MET A 140 -3.98 -6.36 0.46
C MET A 140 -3.14 -6.73 1.70
N ARG A 141 -2.59 -7.95 1.72
CA ARG A 141 -1.73 -8.41 2.83
C ARG A 141 -0.46 -7.60 2.94
N HIS A 142 0.15 -7.23 1.82
CA HIS A 142 1.36 -6.40 1.77
C HIS A 142 1.08 -5.01 2.38
N VAL A 143 -0.01 -4.35 1.96
CA VAL A 143 -0.42 -3.07 2.53
C VAL A 143 -0.69 -3.19 4.04
N GLN A 144 -1.42 -4.25 4.45
CA GLN A 144 -1.74 -4.48 5.86
C GLN A 144 -0.49 -4.74 6.72
N GLU A 145 0.49 -5.46 6.19
CA GLU A 145 1.74 -5.73 6.90
C GLU A 145 2.50 -4.42 7.19
N HIS A 146 2.68 -3.57 6.18
CA HIS A 146 3.39 -2.30 6.37
C HIS A 146 2.60 -1.31 7.23
N ALA A 147 1.29 -1.25 7.10
CA ALA A 147 0.45 -0.46 8.01
C ALA A 147 0.61 -0.90 9.47
N ALA A 148 0.70 -2.21 9.73
CA ALA A 148 0.92 -2.75 11.07
C ALA A 148 2.33 -2.43 11.60
N GLN A 149 3.37 -2.52 10.76
CA GLN A 149 4.74 -2.14 11.13
C GLN A 149 4.84 -0.67 11.54
N LEU A 150 4.26 0.23 10.72
CA LEU A 150 4.22 1.67 11.01
C LEU A 150 3.44 1.97 12.30
N SER A 151 2.28 1.33 12.49
CA SER A 151 1.45 1.50 13.69
C SER A 151 2.17 0.98 14.95
N LEU A 152 2.84 -0.17 14.87
CA LEU A 152 3.63 -0.70 15.97
C LEU A 152 4.77 0.25 16.36
N PHE A 153 5.47 0.80 15.37
CA PHE A 153 6.52 1.78 15.60
C PHE A 153 5.99 3.02 16.34
N LEU A 154 4.86 3.57 15.91
CA LEU A 154 4.22 4.71 16.57
C LEU A 154 3.84 4.37 18.02
N GLY A 155 3.24 3.19 18.25
CA GLY A 155 2.94 2.74 19.60
C GLY A 155 4.15 2.69 20.52
N GLN A 156 5.29 2.28 20.00
CA GLN A 156 6.55 2.21 20.75
C GLN A 156 7.20 3.59 20.97
N LYS A 157 7.12 4.50 20.00
CA LYS A 157 7.81 5.81 20.05
C LYS A 157 6.99 6.90 20.73
N VAL A 158 5.69 6.95 20.48
CA VAL A 158 4.81 8.01 21.02
C VAL A 158 3.80 7.50 22.05
N GLY A 159 3.80 6.20 22.34
CA GLY A 159 2.90 5.59 23.34
C GLY A 159 1.46 5.42 22.84
N SER A 160 1.18 5.69 21.57
CA SER A 160 -0.16 5.57 20.98
C SER A 160 -0.04 5.16 19.53
N ALA A 161 -0.87 4.20 19.10
CA ALA A 161 -0.97 3.74 17.73
C ALA A 161 -2.38 3.99 17.20
N PRO A 162 -2.55 4.20 15.87
CA PRO A 162 -3.86 4.24 15.26
C PRO A 162 -4.69 2.99 15.57
N GLY A 163 -6.00 3.17 15.74
CA GLY A 163 -6.91 2.07 16.02
C GLY A 163 -7.12 1.14 14.83
N TRP A 164 -7.62 -0.05 15.13
CA TRP A 164 -8.01 -1.04 14.12
C TRP A 164 -9.17 -0.55 13.25
N VAL A 165 -9.07 -0.75 11.95
CA VAL A 165 -10.16 -0.50 10.99
C VAL A 165 -10.75 -1.84 10.57
N ALA A 166 -11.97 -2.13 11.04
CA ALA A 166 -12.61 -3.43 10.79
C ALA A 166 -13.08 -3.59 9.34
N LYS A 167 -13.48 -2.50 8.70
CA LYS A 167 -13.91 -2.45 7.30
C LYS A 167 -13.83 -1.02 6.77
N ALA A 168 -13.53 -0.87 5.49
CA ALA A 168 -13.63 0.43 4.81
C ALA A 168 -15.07 0.92 4.75
N GLY A 169 -15.23 2.24 4.70
CA GLY A 169 -16.53 2.86 4.50
C GLY A 169 -17.17 2.47 3.16
N SER A 170 -18.51 2.36 3.15
CA SER A 170 -19.30 1.92 1.98
C SER A 170 -19.42 2.97 0.87
N LYS A 171 -18.76 4.13 0.97
CA LYS A 171 -18.84 5.15 -0.09
C LYS A 171 -18.17 4.65 -1.35
N GLY A 172 -18.97 4.21 -2.34
CA GLY A 172 -18.57 4.07 -3.74
C GLY A 172 -18.18 2.69 -4.22
N ILE A 173 -18.89 1.62 -3.82
CA ILE A 173 -19.04 0.37 -4.58
C ILE A 173 -20.50 -0.06 -4.57
#